data_ca6a714d58ab6a7add3aa78f5cadafa2
#
_entry.id   ca6a714d58ab6a7add3aa78f5cadafa2
#
_cell.length_a   1.000
_cell.length_b   1.000
_cell.length_c   1.000
_cell.angle_alpha   90.00
_cell.angle_beta   90.00
_cell.angle_gamma   90.00
#
_symmetry.space_group_name_H-M   'P 1'
#
loop_
_entity.id
_entity.type
_entity.pdbx_description
1 polymer ?
#
loop_
_entity_poly.entity_id
_entity_poly.type
_entity_poly.pdbx_seq_one_letter_code
_entity_poly.pdbx_strand_id
1 'polypeptide(L)'
;MKTKYLITAIAVISTLILSGCGGGDSTKSTTSAEELIAPPVQEVQATGGFNSPVKIPSGVSFTLSAPASFKPGKFAAGQLPGNRNQQFKVDITNGSTAAVDLTTLIIIGTSSNGECVDIFDGDNGMEGAPQELLAVGKSVSFNWGLSCSGKTGEELSLVLSNEGEAIIKVTGKVA
;
A
#
# COMPACT_ATOMS: atom_id res chain seq x y z
N MET A 1 12.86 -8.59 47.41
CA MET A 1 13.85 -7.69 46.78
C MET A 1 13.10 -6.50 46.20
N LYS A 2 13.33 -5.28 46.70
CA LYS A 2 12.63 -4.06 46.30
C LYS A 2 13.51 -3.30 45.32
N THR A 3 13.13 -3.22 44.06
CA THR A 3 13.82 -2.42 43.03
C THR A 3 13.24 -1.02 43.00
N LYS A 4 14.08 -0.02 43.30
CA LYS A 4 13.73 1.40 43.31
C LYS A 4 13.88 1.96 41.89
N TYR A 5 12.83 2.57 41.37
CA TYR A 5 12.86 3.34 40.12
C TYR A 5 13.34 4.76 40.41
N LEU A 6 14.41 5.17 39.73
CA LEU A 6 14.92 6.54 39.72
C LEU A 6 14.19 7.31 38.61
N ILE A 7 13.45 8.33 39.01
CA ILE A 7 12.81 9.26 38.05
C ILE A 7 13.76 10.45 37.85
N THR A 8 14.30 10.61 36.64
CA THR A 8 15.09 11.77 36.26
C THR A 8 14.20 12.79 35.57
N ALA A 9 13.96 13.90 36.23
CA ALA A 9 13.23 15.05 35.69
C ALA A 9 14.17 15.88 34.81
N ILE A 10 13.80 16.09 33.54
CA ILE A 10 14.50 17.01 32.62
C ILE A 10 13.68 18.30 32.57
N ALA A 11 14.27 19.37 33.08
CA ALA A 11 13.72 20.72 33.02
C ALA A 11 14.00 21.32 31.62
N VAL A 12 12.94 21.70 30.89
CA VAL A 12 13.03 22.46 29.64
C VAL A 12 13.01 23.95 29.96
N ILE A 13 14.09 24.64 29.70
CA ILE A 13 14.18 26.10 29.82
C ILE A 13 13.76 26.72 28.49
N SER A 14 12.62 27.39 28.49
CA SER A 14 12.14 28.21 27.38
C SER A 14 12.72 29.62 27.48
N THR A 15 13.63 30.01 26.59
CA THR A 15 14.05 31.39 26.42
C THR A 15 13.27 32.06 25.29
N LEU A 16 12.36 32.96 25.67
CA LEU A 16 11.76 33.95 24.79
C LEU A 16 12.75 35.09 24.56
N ILE A 17 13.13 35.34 23.31
CA ILE A 17 13.83 36.57 22.90
C ILE A 17 12.86 37.37 22.01
N LEU A 18 12.30 38.45 22.56
CA LEU A 18 11.69 39.57 21.82
C LEU A 18 12.78 40.64 21.62
N SER A 19 12.95 41.09 20.41
CA SER A 19 13.33 42.45 19.97
C SER A 19 13.70 42.36 18.51
N GLY A 20 13.39 43.27 17.64
CA GLY A 20 13.07 44.66 17.67
C GLY A 20 13.03 45.12 16.22
N CYS A 21 12.13 46.02 15.93
CA CYS A 21 11.90 46.67 14.65
C CYS A 21 13.09 47.60 14.29
N GLY A 22 13.53 47.61 13.03
CA GLY A 22 14.47 48.60 12.53
C GLY A 22 14.92 48.37 11.07
N GLY A 23 14.33 49.14 10.13
CA GLY A 23 14.92 49.78 8.96
C GLY A 23 15.79 49.00 7.97
N GLY A 24 15.25 48.81 6.77
CA GLY A 24 15.83 48.97 5.44
C GLY A 24 17.26 48.44 5.18
N ASP A 25 17.37 47.36 4.39
CA ASP A 25 18.20 47.39 3.19
C ASP A 25 17.97 46.12 2.34
N SER A 26 18.04 46.29 1.02
CA SER A 26 17.82 45.23 0.04
C SER A 26 18.96 44.21 0.08
N THR A 27 18.73 43.05 0.68
CA THR A 27 19.62 41.91 0.53
C THR A 27 18.81 40.70 0.02
N LYS A 28 19.30 40.16 -1.11
CA LYS A 28 18.81 38.96 -1.78
C LYS A 28 18.39 37.89 -0.79
N SER A 29 17.10 37.62 -0.74
CA SER A 29 16.57 36.42 -0.10
C SER A 29 17.05 35.23 -0.93
N THR A 30 18.07 34.56 -0.44
CA THR A 30 18.41 33.23 -0.89
C THR A 30 17.31 32.31 -0.34
N THR A 31 16.29 32.07 -1.16
CA THR A 31 15.28 31.05 -0.90
C THR A 31 16.04 29.74 -0.80
N SER A 32 16.27 29.28 0.42
CA SER A 32 16.68 27.90 0.67
C SER A 32 15.61 27.02 0.02
N ALA A 33 15.95 26.37 -1.07
CA ALA A 33 15.11 25.34 -1.65
C ALA A 33 14.92 24.30 -0.54
N GLU A 34 13.70 24.24 -0.02
CA GLU A 34 13.26 23.15 0.82
C GLU A 34 13.39 21.90 -0.03
N GLU A 35 14.43 21.12 0.26
CA GLU A 35 14.69 19.83 -0.38
C GLU A 35 13.46 18.98 -0.12
N LEU A 36 12.62 18.83 -1.15
CA LEU A 36 11.48 17.91 -1.14
C LEU A 36 12.07 16.52 -0.91
N ILE A 37 12.10 16.09 0.36
CA ILE A 37 12.45 14.73 0.73
C ILE A 37 11.41 13.85 0.05
N ALA A 38 11.81 13.18 -1.02
CA ALA A 38 10.97 12.18 -1.66
C ALA A 38 10.54 11.17 -0.58
N PRO A 39 9.26 10.79 -0.53
CA PRO A 39 8.81 9.79 0.43
C PRO A 39 9.70 8.55 0.31
N PRO A 40 10.07 7.90 1.43
CA PRO A 40 10.92 6.73 1.41
C PRO A 40 10.32 5.69 0.49
N VAL A 41 11.09 5.22 -0.49
CA VAL A 41 10.70 4.11 -1.36
C VAL A 41 10.56 2.90 -0.45
N GLN A 42 9.34 2.41 -0.22
CA GLN A 42 9.12 1.20 0.55
C GLN A 42 9.76 0.02 -0.19
N GLU A 43 10.77 -0.58 0.42
CA GLU A 43 11.46 -1.73 -0.15
C GLU A 43 10.57 -2.97 -0.02
N VAL A 44 10.21 -3.57 -1.16
CA VAL A 44 9.39 -4.79 -1.18
C VAL A 44 10.26 -6.02 -0.91
N GLN A 45 9.73 -7.02 -0.21
CA GLN A 45 10.46 -8.25 0.13
C GLN A 45 10.67 -9.16 -1.08
N ALA A 46 9.76 -9.15 -2.07
CA ALA A 46 9.86 -9.93 -3.29
C ALA A 46 9.09 -9.31 -4.45
N THR A 47 9.49 -9.65 -5.67
CA THR A 47 8.84 -9.19 -6.91
C THR A 47 8.49 -10.34 -7.82
N GLY A 48 7.46 -10.19 -8.67
CA GLY A 48 7.06 -11.18 -9.63
C GLY A 48 6.12 -10.67 -10.71
N GLY A 49 5.62 -11.60 -11.53
CA GLY A 49 4.59 -11.34 -12.53
C GLY A 49 3.25 -11.98 -12.18
N PHE A 50 2.21 -11.62 -12.93
CA PHE A 50 0.90 -12.26 -12.80
C PHE A 50 0.97 -13.76 -13.12
N ASN A 51 0.06 -14.53 -12.52
CA ASN A 51 -0.05 -15.98 -12.61
C ASN A 51 1.19 -16.76 -12.11
N SER A 52 2.11 -16.11 -11.44
CA SER A 52 3.32 -16.73 -10.90
C SER A 52 3.34 -16.56 -9.37
N PRO A 53 3.67 -17.62 -8.61
CA PRO A 53 3.78 -17.50 -7.15
C PRO A 53 4.99 -16.65 -6.77
N VAL A 54 4.77 -15.66 -5.89
CA VAL A 54 5.81 -14.82 -5.29
C VAL A 54 5.92 -15.20 -3.83
N LYS A 55 7.04 -15.78 -3.45
CA LYS A 55 7.29 -16.24 -2.08
C LYS A 55 8.20 -15.26 -1.35
N ILE A 56 7.81 -14.88 -0.13
CA ILE A 56 8.60 -14.01 0.74
C ILE A 56 9.45 -14.84 1.74
N PRO A 57 10.48 -14.26 2.38
CA PRO A 57 11.38 -14.98 3.28
C PRO A 57 10.69 -15.68 4.44
N SER A 58 9.57 -15.18 4.95
CA SER A 58 8.79 -15.83 6.01
C SER A 58 8.19 -17.18 5.60
N GLY A 59 8.11 -17.46 4.30
CA GLY A 59 7.50 -18.67 3.75
C GLY A 59 6.09 -18.47 3.19
N VAL A 60 5.47 -17.30 3.37
CA VAL A 60 4.17 -16.98 2.75
C VAL A 60 4.34 -16.81 1.25
N SER A 61 3.39 -17.31 0.47
CA SER A 61 3.38 -17.22 -0.99
C SER A 61 2.10 -16.55 -1.48
N PHE A 62 2.24 -15.66 -2.45
CA PHE A 62 1.17 -14.90 -3.07
C PHE A 62 1.12 -15.22 -4.55
N THR A 63 -0.07 -15.44 -5.11
CA THR A 63 -0.28 -15.54 -6.55
C THR A 63 -1.43 -14.64 -6.93
N LEU A 64 -1.18 -13.71 -7.85
CA LEU A 64 -2.20 -12.84 -8.41
C LEU A 64 -2.49 -13.28 -9.84
N SER A 65 -3.76 -13.53 -10.17
CA SER A 65 -4.12 -13.80 -11.57
C SER A 65 -3.85 -12.58 -12.45
N ALA A 66 -3.69 -12.78 -13.75
CA ALA A 66 -3.71 -11.66 -14.68
C ALA A 66 -5.02 -10.86 -14.51
N PRO A 67 -4.96 -9.52 -14.62
CA PRO A 67 -6.15 -8.69 -14.57
C PRO A 67 -7.14 -9.07 -15.69
N ALA A 68 -8.42 -9.03 -15.39
CA ALA A 68 -9.48 -9.22 -16.36
C ALA A 68 -10.46 -8.04 -16.28
N SER A 69 -10.88 -7.51 -17.42
CA SER A 69 -11.93 -6.49 -17.46
C SER A 69 -13.24 -7.07 -16.95
N PHE A 70 -13.99 -6.31 -16.14
CA PHE A 70 -15.29 -6.71 -15.65
C PHE A 70 -16.29 -5.54 -15.65
N LYS A 71 -17.56 -5.87 -15.57
CA LYS A 71 -18.64 -4.89 -15.43
C LYS A 71 -19.06 -4.84 -13.96
N PRO A 72 -18.86 -3.73 -13.26
CA PRO A 72 -19.28 -3.57 -11.88
C PRO A 72 -20.79 -3.71 -11.71
N GLY A 73 -21.19 -4.27 -10.58
CA GLY A 73 -22.58 -4.38 -10.16
C GLY A 73 -23.22 -3.01 -9.91
N LYS A 74 -24.54 -3.03 -9.71
CA LYS A 74 -25.32 -1.78 -9.50
C LYS A 74 -24.88 -1.01 -8.26
N PHE A 75 -24.40 -1.71 -7.25
CA PHE A 75 -24.02 -1.14 -5.94
C PHE A 75 -22.50 -1.09 -5.73
N ALA A 76 -21.72 -1.35 -6.77
CA ALA A 76 -20.27 -1.26 -6.69
C ALA A 76 -19.82 0.17 -6.37
N ALA A 77 -18.81 0.30 -5.48
CA ALA A 77 -18.17 1.55 -5.12
C ALA A 77 -16.73 1.61 -5.65
N GLY A 78 -16.18 2.82 -5.82
CA GLY A 78 -14.79 3.03 -6.26
C GLY A 78 -14.60 3.12 -7.77
N GLN A 79 -15.66 2.98 -8.57
CA GLN A 79 -15.58 3.18 -10.02
C GLN A 79 -15.34 4.65 -10.35
N LEU A 80 -14.39 4.92 -11.24
CA LEU A 80 -14.18 6.28 -11.76
C LEU A 80 -14.58 6.37 -13.24
N PRO A 81 -15.28 7.44 -13.65
CA PRO A 81 -15.64 7.66 -15.06
C PRO A 81 -14.39 7.71 -15.95
N GLY A 82 -14.41 6.98 -17.05
CA GLY A 82 -13.31 6.91 -18.01
C GLY A 82 -12.21 5.93 -17.67
N ASN A 83 -12.20 5.38 -16.45
CA ASN A 83 -11.28 4.32 -16.05
C ASN A 83 -11.73 2.95 -16.55
N ARG A 84 -10.78 2.01 -16.58
CA ARG A 84 -11.02 0.58 -16.81
C ARG A 84 -11.19 -0.14 -15.50
N ASN A 85 -12.28 -0.87 -15.36
CA ASN A 85 -12.53 -1.70 -14.20
C ASN A 85 -11.92 -3.08 -14.45
N GLN A 86 -11.01 -3.46 -13.58
CA GLN A 86 -10.25 -4.70 -13.65
C GLN A 86 -10.43 -5.48 -12.36
N GLN A 87 -10.52 -6.79 -12.49
CA GLN A 87 -10.52 -7.72 -11.36
C GLN A 87 -9.38 -8.71 -11.50
N PHE A 88 -8.91 -9.20 -10.38
CA PHE A 88 -7.96 -10.30 -10.31
C PHE A 88 -8.21 -11.12 -9.05
N LYS A 89 -7.86 -12.39 -9.15
CA LYS A 89 -7.91 -13.31 -8.02
C LYS A 89 -6.60 -13.24 -7.27
N VAL A 90 -6.67 -13.20 -5.96
CA VAL A 90 -5.52 -13.26 -5.04
C VAL A 90 -5.57 -14.59 -4.33
N ASP A 91 -4.55 -15.41 -4.48
CA ASP A 91 -4.34 -16.66 -3.77
C ASP A 91 -3.15 -16.49 -2.81
N ILE A 92 -3.35 -16.74 -1.51
CA ILE A 92 -2.31 -16.65 -0.48
C ILE A 92 -2.19 -18.00 0.20
N THR A 93 -0.96 -18.51 0.30
CA THR A 93 -0.64 -19.76 1.01
C THR A 93 0.32 -19.43 2.15
N ASN A 94 -0.05 -19.80 3.37
CA ASN A 94 0.80 -19.63 4.53
C ASN A 94 1.73 -20.84 4.72
N GLY A 95 2.92 -20.77 4.15
CA GLY A 95 4.01 -21.72 4.36
C GLY A 95 4.98 -21.30 5.47
N SER A 96 4.61 -20.32 6.30
CA SER A 96 5.41 -19.87 7.45
C SER A 96 5.19 -20.77 8.67
N THR A 97 5.79 -20.41 9.80
CA THR A 97 5.70 -21.14 11.07
C THR A 97 4.64 -20.59 12.04
N ALA A 98 3.97 -19.48 11.68
CA ALA A 98 2.93 -18.84 12.49
C ALA A 98 1.69 -18.50 11.63
N ALA A 99 0.54 -18.29 12.28
CA ALA A 99 -0.63 -17.75 11.60
C ALA A 99 -0.35 -16.32 11.10
N VAL A 100 -0.93 -15.96 9.94
CA VAL A 100 -0.76 -14.64 9.31
C VAL A 100 -2.07 -13.88 9.42
N ASP A 101 -2.01 -12.67 9.94
CA ASP A 101 -3.13 -11.74 9.92
C ASP A 101 -3.18 -11.02 8.56
N LEU A 102 -4.29 -11.16 7.85
CA LEU A 102 -4.52 -10.52 6.55
C LEU A 102 -5.54 -9.38 6.63
N THR A 103 -6.06 -9.05 7.81
CA THR A 103 -7.11 -8.04 7.98
C THR A 103 -6.68 -6.63 7.57
N THR A 104 -5.38 -6.36 7.62
CA THR A 104 -4.77 -5.08 7.20
C THR A 104 -4.15 -5.12 5.81
N LEU A 105 -4.36 -6.23 5.06
CA LEU A 105 -3.85 -6.35 3.71
C LEU A 105 -4.53 -5.33 2.79
N ILE A 106 -3.72 -4.56 2.08
CA ILE A 106 -4.15 -3.65 1.02
C ILE A 106 -3.37 -3.92 -0.26
N ILE A 107 -3.98 -3.59 -1.40
CA ILE A 107 -3.35 -3.73 -2.72
C ILE A 107 -3.40 -2.38 -3.42
N ILE A 108 -2.23 -1.76 -3.59
CA ILE A 108 -2.09 -0.48 -4.27
C ILE A 108 -1.75 -0.74 -5.74
N GLY A 109 -2.66 -0.39 -6.63
CA GLY A 109 -2.46 -0.46 -8.07
C GLY A 109 -1.93 0.85 -8.64
N THR A 110 -0.95 0.78 -9.54
CA THR A 110 -0.45 1.94 -10.29
C THR A 110 -0.37 1.59 -11.77
N SER A 111 -1.03 2.37 -12.59
CA SER A 111 -0.97 2.32 -14.06
C SER A 111 -0.07 3.42 -14.59
N SER A 112 0.16 3.46 -15.92
CA SER A 112 0.95 4.51 -16.58
C SER A 112 0.47 5.93 -16.30
N ASN A 113 -0.79 6.11 -15.91
CA ASN A 113 -1.42 7.43 -15.70
C ASN A 113 -1.75 7.71 -14.22
N GLY A 114 -1.16 6.97 -13.29
CA GLY A 114 -1.30 7.18 -11.84
C GLY A 114 -1.91 6.01 -11.08
N GLU A 115 -2.25 6.25 -9.83
CA GLU A 115 -2.85 5.25 -8.96
C GLU A 115 -4.24 4.81 -9.42
N CYS A 116 -4.52 3.54 -9.23
CA CYS A 116 -5.84 2.96 -9.37
C CYS A 116 -6.63 3.13 -8.07
N VAL A 117 -7.96 3.11 -8.18
CA VAL A 117 -8.86 3.15 -7.03
C VAL A 117 -9.44 1.76 -6.80
N ASP A 118 -9.52 1.32 -5.56
CA ASP A 118 -10.14 0.06 -5.19
C ASP A 118 -11.63 0.05 -5.53
N ILE A 119 -12.10 -1.08 -6.08
CA ILE A 119 -13.52 -1.32 -6.32
C ILE A 119 -14.02 -2.34 -5.30
N PHE A 120 -15.05 -1.95 -4.56
CA PHE A 120 -15.82 -2.84 -3.70
C PHE A 120 -17.10 -3.22 -4.42
N ASP A 121 -17.32 -4.52 -4.63
CA ASP A 121 -18.45 -5.04 -5.41
C ASP A 121 -18.81 -6.44 -4.92
N GLY A 122 -19.75 -6.51 -3.96
CA GLY A 122 -20.22 -7.76 -3.38
C GLY A 122 -20.86 -8.69 -4.41
N ASP A 123 -21.51 -8.15 -5.46
CA ASP A 123 -22.11 -8.96 -6.54
C ASP A 123 -21.04 -9.75 -7.32
N ASN A 124 -19.80 -9.26 -7.34
CA ASN A 124 -18.63 -9.89 -7.96
C ASN A 124 -17.63 -10.47 -6.94
N GLY A 125 -18.00 -10.55 -5.66
CA GLY A 125 -17.17 -11.12 -4.59
C GLY A 125 -15.91 -10.31 -4.26
N MET A 126 -15.96 -8.98 -4.45
CA MET A 126 -14.88 -8.05 -4.11
C MET A 126 -15.22 -7.31 -2.81
N GLU A 127 -14.97 -7.97 -1.69
CA GLU A 127 -15.32 -7.49 -0.34
C GLU A 127 -14.08 -6.99 0.44
N GLY A 128 -12.91 -6.96 -0.19
CA GLY A 128 -11.64 -6.59 0.42
C GLY A 128 -10.87 -7.79 0.96
N ALA A 129 -9.97 -7.53 1.91
CA ALA A 129 -9.11 -8.56 2.49
C ALA A 129 -9.88 -9.52 3.41
N PRO A 130 -9.43 -10.79 3.52
CA PRO A 130 -10.00 -11.74 4.46
C PRO A 130 -9.93 -11.24 5.91
N GLN A 131 -11.00 -11.49 6.68
CA GLN A 131 -11.12 -11.02 8.06
C GLN A 131 -10.68 -12.08 9.10
N GLU A 132 -10.20 -13.23 8.65
CA GLU A 132 -9.76 -14.33 9.52
C GLU A 132 -8.25 -14.53 9.39
N LEU A 133 -7.64 -15.01 10.50
CA LEU A 133 -6.24 -15.39 10.49
C LEU A 133 -6.00 -16.59 9.57
N LEU A 134 -5.02 -16.51 8.71
CA LEU A 134 -4.60 -17.62 7.86
C LEU A 134 -3.66 -18.56 8.62
N ALA A 135 -4.17 -19.70 9.06
CA ALA A 135 -3.39 -20.68 9.82
C ALA A 135 -2.24 -21.27 8.98
N VAL A 136 -1.22 -21.78 9.67
CA VAL A 136 -0.07 -22.45 9.06
C VAL A 136 -0.50 -23.58 8.12
N GLY A 137 0.08 -23.62 6.93
CA GLY A 137 -0.20 -24.61 5.88
C GLY A 137 -1.56 -24.44 5.19
N LYS A 138 -2.31 -23.39 5.50
CA LYS A 138 -3.61 -23.09 4.85
C LYS A 138 -3.44 -22.10 3.71
N SER A 139 -4.45 -22.09 2.83
CA SER A 139 -4.56 -21.12 1.74
C SER A 139 -5.91 -20.44 1.77
N VAL A 140 -5.95 -19.21 1.28
CA VAL A 140 -7.16 -18.43 1.07
C VAL A 140 -7.15 -17.84 -0.33
N SER A 141 -8.34 -17.67 -0.90
CA SER A 141 -8.56 -17.05 -2.21
C SER A 141 -9.65 -16.02 -2.12
N PHE A 142 -9.46 -14.86 -2.73
CA PHE A 142 -10.47 -13.80 -2.83
C PHE A 142 -10.26 -12.98 -4.11
N ASN A 143 -11.28 -12.19 -4.48
CA ASN A 143 -11.20 -11.29 -5.61
C ASN A 143 -10.89 -9.87 -5.15
N TRP A 144 -10.15 -9.14 -5.98
CA TRP A 144 -9.86 -7.71 -5.79
C TRP A 144 -10.18 -6.94 -7.06
N GLY A 145 -10.77 -5.78 -6.92
CA GLY A 145 -11.16 -4.92 -8.03
C GLY A 145 -10.41 -3.59 -8.02
N LEU A 146 -10.03 -3.12 -9.19
CA LEU A 146 -9.37 -1.82 -9.38
C LEU A 146 -10.01 -1.05 -10.54
N SER A 147 -10.17 0.25 -10.35
CA SER A 147 -10.51 1.23 -11.38
C SER A 147 -9.23 1.99 -11.76
N CYS A 148 -8.65 1.67 -12.91
CA CYS A 148 -7.36 2.21 -13.36
C CYS A 148 -7.53 3.12 -14.58
N SER A 149 -6.85 4.27 -14.57
CA SER A 149 -6.66 5.06 -15.77
C SER A 149 -5.59 4.40 -16.63
N GLY A 150 -5.84 4.21 -17.92
CA GLY A 150 -4.87 3.56 -18.80
C GLY A 150 -5.55 2.82 -19.93
N LYS A 151 -4.76 2.39 -20.91
CA LYS A 151 -5.21 1.62 -22.06
C LYS A 151 -4.84 0.15 -21.89
N THR A 152 -5.60 -0.73 -22.54
CA THR A 152 -5.24 -2.15 -22.64
C THR A 152 -3.79 -2.30 -23.12
N GLY A 153 -3.02 -3.15 -22.43
CA GLY A 153 -1.62 -3.43 -22.75
C GLY A 153 -0.60 -2.47 -22.14
N GLU A 154 -1.02 -1.39 -21.48
CA GLU A 154 -0.13 -0.54 -20.69
C GLU A 154 0.33 -1.24 -19.41
N GLU A 155 1.40 -0.74 -18.81
CA GLU A 155 1.96 -1.32 -17.59
C GLU A 155 1.02 -1.14 -16.40
N LEU A 156 0.88 -2.20 -15.61
CA LEU A 156 0.20 -2.22 -14.32
C LEU A 156 1.13 -2.80 -13.26
N SER A 157 1.32 -2.07 -12.20
CA SER A 157 2.07 -2.48 -11.02
C SER A 157 1.13 -2.60 -9.83
N LEU A 158 1.19 -3.71 -9.12
CA LEU A 158 0.45 -3.95 -7.88
C LEU A 158 1.44 -4.13 -6.73
N VAL A 159 1.27 -3.35 -5.66
CA VAL A 159 2.03 -3.52 -4.42
C VAL A 159 1.06 -4.01 -3.35
N LEU A 160 1.34 -5.18 -2.80
CA LEU A 160 0.64 -5.69 -1.63
C LEU A 160 1.36 -5.23 -0.37
N SER A 161 0.61 -4.62 0.53
CA SER A 161 1.12 -4.19 1.83
C SER A 161 0.27 -4.79 2.95
N ASN A 162 0.90 -5.13 4.06
CA ASN A 162 0.22 -5.61 5.27
C ASN A 162 0.86 -4.94 6.49
N GLU A 163 0.06 -4.54 7.46
CA GLU A 163 0.53 -3.78 8.63
C GLU A 163 1.34 -2.52 8.27
N GLY A 164 1.04 -1.92 7.10
CA GLY A 164 1.73 -0.72 6.59
C GLY A 164 3.07 -0.98 5.90
N GLU A 165 3.54 -2.22 5.85
CA GLU A 165 4.77 -2.60 5.15
C GLU A 165 4.48 -3.18 3.77
N ALA A 166 5.22 -2.72 2.74
CA ALA A 166 5.13 -3.31 1.41
C ALA A 166 5.75 -4.72 1.42
N ILE A 167 4.97 -5.72 1.02
CA ILE A 167 5.38 -7.12 1.07
C ILE A 167 5.89 -7.60 -0.29
N ILE A 168 5.06 -7.48 -1.32
CA ILE A 168 5.42 -7.90 -2.68
C ILE A 168 5.02 -6.85 -3.70
N LYS A 169 5.72 -6.88 -4.83
CA LYS A 169 5.35 -6.13 -6.04
C LYS A 169 5.14 -7.10 -7.20
N VAL A 170 3.98 -6.99 -7.85
CA VAL A 170 3.65 -7.77 -9.06
C VAL A 170 3.44 -6.81 -10.21
N THR A 171 4.02 -7.12 -11.37
CA THR A 171 3.92 -6.28 -12.57
C THR A 171 3.39 -7.06 -13.76
N GLY A 172 2.70 -6.35 -14.66
CA GLY A 172 2.15 -6.90 -15.89
C GLY A 172 1.43 -5.84 -16.70
N LYS A 173 0.33 -6.21 -17.35
CA LYS A 173 -0.39 -5.35 -18.29
C LYS A 173 -1.85 -5.14 -17.86
N VAL A 174 -2.36 -3.95 -18.16
CA VAL A 174 -3.79 -3.60 -18.07
C VAL A 174 -4.58 -4.47 -19.05
N ALA A 175 -5.72 -5.04 -18.60
CA ALA A 175 -6.62 -5.86 -19.43
C ALA A 175 -7.48 -5.04 -20.41
#